data_33395d6d4c23492105982a8b8ca375ba
#
_entry.id   33395d6d4c23492105982a8b8ca375ba
#
_cell.length_a   1.000
_cell.length_b   1.000
_cell.length_c   1.000
_cell.angle_alpha   90.00
_cell.angle_beta   90.00
_cell.angle_gamma   90.00
#
_symmetry.space_group_name_H-M   'P 1'
#
loop_
_entity.id
_entity.type
_entity.pdbx_description
1 polymer ?
#
loop_
_entity_poly.entity_id
_entity_poly.type
_entity_poly.pdbx_seq_one_letter_code
_entity_poly.pdbx_strand_id
1 'polypeptide(L)'
;DITVDGRKFSGNAYYETGDFCYHHGTILLSVDKEEMARYLNVSREKLRSKSVDSVKSRVANLIEFVPDLTVRRMRDSLEESFGEVYGLPAGPFPPERLCEDEVRARTERFASWEWKYGRKIPFSDEAAARFTWGEAQVLVHVEEGRVQEGKIWSDALDTDFIKAVEDILTGMIWNRKAAADRFAALSCGTPVQEAMRQDLQDLVCDMM
;
A
#
# COMPACT_ATOMS: atom_id res chain seq x y z
N ASP A 1 -8.45 -3.27 -9.24
CA ASP A 1 -7.86 -3.43 -10.58
C ASP A 1 -8.92 -3.18 -11.65
N ILE A 2 -8.52 -2.55 -12.77
CA ILE A 2 -9.36 -2.46 -13.98
C ILE A 2 -8.74 -3.37 -15.04
N THR A 3 -9.58 -4.15 -15.71
CA THR A 3 -9.13 -5.22 -16.62
C THR A 3 -9.74 -5.07 -18.01
N VAL A 4 -9.05 -5.59 -19.01
CA VAL A 4 -9.54 -5.85 -20.37
C VAL A 4 -9.19 -7.29 -20.73
N ASP A 5 -10.16 -8.05 -21.22
CA ASP A 5 -10.03 -9.50 -21.49
C ASP A 5 -9.41 -10.27 -20.29
N GLY A 6 -9.85 -9.94 -19.07
CA GLY A 6 -9.35 -10.55 -17.84
C GLY A 6 -7.93 -10.15 -17.42
N ARG A 7 -7.23 -9.33 -18.22
CA ARG A 7 -5.89 -8.84 -17.94
C ARG A 7 -5.91 -7.41 -17.40
N LYS A 8 -5.17 -7.16 -16.34
CA LYS A 8 -5.09 -5.86 -15.67
C LYS A 8 -4.33 -4.85 -16.53
N PHE A 9 -4.96 -3.69 -16.78
CA PHE A 9 -4.27 -2.54 -17.36
C PHE A 9 -4.19 -1.33 -16.41
N SER A 10 -4.92 -1.37 -15.28
CA SER A 10 -4.87 -0.30 -14.29
C SER A 10 -4.84 -0.88 -12.87
N GLY A 11 -3.89 -0.43 -12.08
CA GLY A 11 -3.80 -0.67 -10.65
C GLY A 11 -4.24 0.54 -9.87
N ASN A 12 -4.97 0.31 -8.79
CA ASN A 12 -5.53 1.37 -7.96
C ASN A 12 -5.15 1.13 -6.50
N ALA A 13 -4.92 2.20 -5.77
CA ALA A 13 -4.71 2.19 -4.35
C ALA A 13 -5.50 3.32 -3.69
N TYR A 14 -5.94 3.07 -2.47
CA TYR A 14 -6.68 4.00 -1.64
C TYR A 14 -5.90 4.20 -0.35
N TYR A 15 -5.99 5.40 0.17
CA TYR A 15 -5.54 5.74 1.51
C TYR A 15 -6.67 6.52 2.18
N GLU A 16 -7.08 6.08 3.35
CA GLU A 16 -8.18 6.65 4.10
C GLU A 16 -7.69 6.99 5.50
N THR A 17 -7.95 8.22 5.94
CA THR A 17 -7.63 8.69 7.29
C THR A 17 -8.63 9.74 7.72
N GLY A 18 -9.32 9.51 8.86
CA GLY A 18 -10.36 10.41 9.35
C GLY A 18 -11.40 10.73 8.27
N ASP A 19 -11.53 12.01 7.94
CA ASP A 19 -12.50 12.51 6.96
C ASP A 19 -11.94 12.60 5.51
N PHE A 20 -10.71 12.13 5.28
CA PHE A 20 -10.04 12.25 4.00
C PHE A 20 -9.82 10.89 3.35
N CYS A 21 -10.10 10.83 2.05
CA CYS A 21 -9.78 9.70 1.20
C CYS A 21 -8.88 10.16 0.06
N TYR A 22 -7.81 9.44 -0.18
CA TYR A 22 -6.94 9.62 -1.33
C TYR A 22 -6.97 8.38 -2.21
N HIS A 23 -7.30 8.56 -3.47
CA HIS A 23 -7.28 7.51 -4.46
C HIS A 23 -6.27 7.85 -5.56
N HIS A 24 -5.45 6.89 -5.94
CA HIS A 24 -4.60 7.00 -7.11
C HIS A 24 -4.56 5.70 -7.90
N GLY A 25 -4.20 5.82 -9.16
CA GLY A 25 -4.09 4.67 -10.03
C GLY A 25 -3.02 4.87 -11.10
N THR A 26 -2.64 3.76 -11.71
CA THR A 26 -1.73 3.72 -12.85
C THR A 26 -2.46 3.12 -14.05
N ILE A 27 -2.10 3.55 -15.26
CA ILE A 27 -2.64 3.00 -16.51
C ILE A 27 -1.48 2.50 -17.34
N LEU A 28 -1.49 1.21 -17.71
CA LEU A 28 -0.47 0.58 -18.54
C LEU A 28 -0.77 0.86 -20.01
N LEU A 29 0.01 1.71 -20.64
CA LEU A 29 -0.12 2.03 -22.07
C LEU A 29 0.81 1.15 -22.91
N SER A 30 2.13 1.24 -22.67
CA SER A 30 3.17 0.58 -23.48
C SER A 30 4.38 0.17 -22.62
N VAL A 31 4.13 -0.41 -21.45
CA VAL A 31 5.17 -0.85 -20.53
C VAL A 31 5.87 -2.09 -21.10
N ASP A 32 7.20 -2.15 -20.98
CA ASP A 32 7.94 -3.38 -21.22
C ASP A 32 7.64 -4.39 -20.11
N LYS A 33 6.89 -5.44 -20.45
CA LYS A 33 6.46 -6.47 -19.49
C LYS A 33 7.63 -7.36 -19.03
N GLU A 34 8.70 -7.45 -19.82
CA GLU A 34 9.90 -8.19 -19.46
C GLU A 34 10.66 -7.45 -18.36
N GLU A 35 10.94 -6.16 -18.60
CA GLU A 35 11.57 -5.29 -17.63
C GLU A 35 10.74 -5.19 -16.34
N MET A 36 9.43 -5.03 -16.47
CA MET A 36 8.53 -5.00 -15.31
C MET A 36 8.63 -6.29 -14.47
N ALA A 37 8.61 -7.46 -15.11
CA ALA A 37 8.73 -8.74 -14.41
C ALA A 37 10.10 -8.94 -13.78
N ARG A 38 11.16 -8.34 -14.36
CA ARG A 38 12.53 -8.41 -13.86
C ARG A 38 12.74 -7.58 -12.58
N TYR A 39 12.11 -6.40 -12.51
CA TYR A 39 12.31 -5.47 -11.39
C TYR A 39 11.27 -5.62 -10.27
N LEU A 40 10.09 -6.18 -10.55
CA LEU A 40 9.07 -6.39 -9.54
C LEU A 40 9.26 -7.73 -8.83
N ASN A 41 9.61 -7.67 -7.56
CA ASN A 41 9.62 -8.84 -6.68
C ASN A 41 8.20 -9.09 -6.15
N VAL A 42 7.39 -9.85 -6.91
CA VAL A 42 6.01 -10.17 -6.51
C VAL A 42 6.00 -11.47 -5.73
N SER A 43 5.41 -11.46 -4.53
CA SER A 43 5.31 -12.67 -3.70
C SER A 43 4.54 -13.78 -4.44
N ARG A 44 4.96 -15.04 -4.22
CA ARG A 44 4.32 -16.21 -4.83
C ARG A 44 2.88 -16.38 -4.36
N GLU A 45 2.58 -16.02 -3.11
CA GLU A 45 1.24 -16.00 -2.53
C GLU A 45 0.33 -15.02 -3.30
N LYS A 46 0.83 -13.83 -3.64
CA LYS A 46 0.09 -12.81 -4.39
C LYS A 46 -0.23 -13.26 -5.81
N LEU A 47 0.64 -14.02 -6.46
CA LEU A 47 0.37 -14.64 -7.76
C LEU A 47 -0.67 -15.76 -7.64
N ARG A 48 -0.52 -16.66 -6.66
CA ARG A 48 -1.45 -17.77 -6.41
C ARG A 48 -2.85 -17.28 -6.07
N SER A 49 -2.99 -16.26 -5.20
CA SER A 49 -4.29 -15.69 -4.83
C SER A 49 -5.07 -15.07 -5.99
N LYS A 50 -4.38 -14.77 -7.11
CA LYS A 50 -4.98 -14.23 -8.35
C LYS A 50 -5.08 -15.27 -9.47
N SER A 51 -4.76 -16.55 -9.19
CA SER A 51 -4.80 -17.66 -10.15
C SER A 51 -4.01 -17.41 -11.43
N VAL A 52 -2.82 -16.79 -11.30
CA VAL A 52 -1.94 -16.48 -12.44
C VAL A 52 -0.53 -16.99 -12.21
N ASP A 53 0.10 -17.46 -13.27
CA ASP A 53 1.43 -18.07 -13.21
C ASP A 53 2.56 -17.04 -13.24
N SER A 54 2.30 -15.83 -13.74
CA SER A 54 3.30 -14.77 -13.84
C SER A 54 2.70 -13.37 -13.89
N VAL A 55 3.53 -12.36 -13.58
CA VAL A 55 3.17 -10.95 -13.76
C VAL A 55 2.84 -10.63 -15.22
N LYS A 56 3.60 -11.21 -16.18
CA LYS A 56 3.42 -10.97 -17.62
C LYS A 56 2.05 -11.41 -18.12
N SER A 57 1.56 -12.58 -17.70
CA SER A 57 0.26 -13.10 -18.14
C SER A 57 -0.92 -12.35 -17.52
N ARG A 58 -0.68 -11.65 -16.41
CA ARG A 58 -1.71 -10.92 -15.65
C ARG A 58 -2.03 -9.55 -16.22
N VAL A 59 -1.09 -8.91 -16.93
CA VAL A 59 -1.21 -7.51 -17.33
C VAL A 59 -1.39 -7.34 -18.85
N ALA A 60 -2.05 -6.26 -19.26
CA ALA A 60 -2.17 -5.83 -20.63
C ALA A 60 -1.72 -4.38 -20.78
N ASN A 61 -1.10 -4.07 -21.92
CA ASN A 61 -0.91 -2.70 -22.37
C ASN A 61 -2.09 -2.26 -23.22
N LEU A 62 -2.59 -1.05 -23.04
CA LEU A 62 -3.72 -0.56 -23.82
C LEU A 62 -3.41 -0.40 -25.32
N ILE A 63 -2.14 -0.22 -25.69
CA ILE A 63 -1.74 -0.20 -27.10
C ILE A 63 -1.96 -1.56 -27.82
N GLU A 64 -2.13 -2.66 -27.09
CA GLU A 64 -2.49 -3.97 -27.66
C GLU A 64 -3.91 -3.94 -28.25
N PHE A 65 -4.77 -3.04 -27.78
CA PHE A 65 -6.17 -2.88 -28.21
C PHE A 65 -6.37 -1.62 -29.04
N VAL A 66 -5.61 -0.58 -28.78
CA VAL A 66 -5.65 0.73 -29.48
C VAL A 66 -4.21 1.09 -29.88
N PRO A 67 -3.72 0.60 -31.03
CA PRO A 67 -2.30 0.71 -31.42
C PRO A 67 -1.76 2.14 -31.54
N ASP A 68 -2.61 3.11 -31.85
CA ASP A 68 -2.28 4.53 -31.97
C ASP A 68 -2.45 5.34 -30.66
N LEU A 69 -2.71 4.66 -29.55
CA LEU A 69 -2.87 5.28 -28.24
C LEU A 69 -1.52 5.80 -27.73
N THR A 70 -1.46 7.10 -27.46
CA THR A 70 -0.30 7.78 -26.88
C THR A 70 -0.60 8.25 -25.47
N VAL A 71 0.44 8.55 -24.67
CA VAL A 71 0.29 9.17 -23.34
C VAL A 71 -0.51 10.50 -23.44
N ARG A 72 -0.23 11.30 -24.46
CA ARG A 72 -0.95 12.56 -24.68
C ARG A 72 -2.43 12.31 -24.90
N ARG A 73 -2.78 11.43 -25.84
CA ARG A 73 -4.18 11.09 -26.15
C ARG A 73 -4.92 10.53 -24.94
N MET A 74 -4.24 9.71 -24.12
CA MET A 74 -4.82 9.21 -22.87
C MET A 74 -5.07 10.34 -21.87
N ARG A 75 -4.14 11.29 -21.71
CA ARG A 75 -4.35 12.47 -20.86
C ARG A 75 -5.52 13.31 -21.32
N ASP A 76 -5.55 13.64 -22.61
CA ASP A 76 -6.62 14.46 -23.18
C ASP A 76 -8.00 13.79 -22.93
N SER A 77 -8.09 12.47 -23.10
CA SER A 77 -9.31 11.70 -22.82
C SER A 77 -9.70 11.67 -21.33
N LEU A 78 -8.71 11.62 -20.43
CA LEU A 78 -8.98 11.70 -18.98
C LEU A 78 -9.46 13.08 -18.56
N GLU A 79 -8.91 14.16 -19.13
CA GLU A 79 -9.34 15.53 -18.88
C GLU A 79 -10.78 15.74 -19.36
N GLU A 80 -11.12 15.24 -20.54
CA GLU A 80 -12.47 15.29 -21.10
C GLU A 80 -13.47 14.52 -20.21
N SER A 81 -13.14 13.27 -19.85
CA SER A 81 -13.98 12.43 -18.99
C SER A 81 -14.17 13.05 -17.60
N PHE A 82 -13.14 13.69 -17.04
CA PHE A 82 -13.25 14.43 -15.79
C PHE A 82 -14.28 15.56 -15.90
N GLY A 83 -14.19 16.32 -16.97
CA GLY A 83 -15.16 17.40 -17.25
C GLY A 83 -16.60 16.88 -17.36
N GLU A 84 -16.80 15.75 -18.03
CA GLU A 84 -18.12 15.12 -18.19
C GLU A 84 -18.67 14.62 -16.84
N VAL A 85 -17.86 13.94 -16.04
CA VAL A 85 -18.29 13.33 -14.77
C VAL A 85 -18.58 14.37 -13.69
N TYR A 86 -17.71 15.38 -13.57
CA TYR A 86 -17.82 16.38 -12.50
C TYR A 86 -18.49 17.68 -12.92
N GLY A 87 -18.80 17.86 -14.20
CA GLY A 87 -19.41 19.09 -14.72
C GLY A 87 -18.50 20.32 -14.61
N LEU A 88 -17.18 20.11 -14.49
CA LEU A 88 -16.17 21.16 -14.33
C LEU A 88 -15.11 21.05 -15.42
N PRO A 89 -14.80 22.15 -16.13
CA PRO A 89 -13.72 22.11 -17.10
C PRO A 89 -12.38 21.92 -16.42
N ALA A 90 -11.57 20.98 -16.93
CA ALA A 90 -10.16 20.91 -16.57
C ALA A 90 -9.39 22.09 -17.19
N GLY A 91 -8.38 22.57 -16.49
CA GLY A 91 -7.53 23.65 -16.97
C GLY A 91 -6.16 23.63 -16.30
N PRO A 92 -5.17 24.33 -16.88
CA PRO A 92 -3.84 24.38 -16.30
C PRO A 92 -3.88 25.03 -14.92
N PHE A 93 -3.18 24.42 -13.97
CA PHE A 93 -3.02 25.03 -12.66
C PHE A 93 -2.13 26.27 -12.77
N PRO A 94 -2.56 27.44 -12.25
CA PRO A 94 -1.78 28.67 -12.35
C PRO A 94 -0.46 28.55 -11.57
N PRO A 95 0.72 28.64 -12.23
CA PRO A 95 2.01 28.49 -11.56
C PRO A 95 2.23 29.48 -10.40
N GLU A 96 1.67 30.69 -10.52
CA GLU A 96 1.74 31.75 -9.50
C GLU A 96 1.04 31.39 -8.18
N ARG A 97 0.21 30.35 -8.17
CA ARG A 97 -0.42 29.82 -6.95
C ARG A 97 0.46 28.79 -6.24
N LEU A 98 1.59 28.41 -6.84
CA LEU A 98 2.58 27.55 -6.19
C LEU A 98 3.47 28.39 -5.26
N CYS A 99 3.54 28.01 -4.01
CA CYS A 99 4.51 28.57 -3.09
C CYS A 99 5.87 27.86 -3.32
N GLU A 100 6.85 28.57 -3.89
CA GLU A 100 8.16 28.00 -4.22
C GLU A 100 8.88 27.42 -2.99
N ASP A 101 8.73 28.05 -1.82
CA ASP A 101 9.32 27.57 -0.58
C ASP A 101 8.70 26.22 -0.14
N GLU A 102 7.39 26.06 -0.27
CA GLU A 102 6.74 24.78 0.00
C GLU A 102 7.15 23.69 -0.99
N VAL A 103 7.25 24.03 -2.27
CA VAL A 103 7.70 23.09 -3.31
C VAL A 103 9.13 22.64 -2.99
N ARG A 104 10.03 23.55 -2.63
CA ARG A 104 11.41 23.25 -2.24
C ARG A 104 11.45 22.36 -1.01
N ALA A 105 10.76 22.72 0.07
CA ALA A 105 10.73 21.95 1.30
C ALA A 105 10.21 20.50 1.08
N ARG A 106 9.17 20.33 0.24
CA ARG A 106 8.66 19.00 -0.14
C ARG A 106 9.66 18.23 -0.99
N THR A 107 10.34 18.92 -1.92
CA THR A 107 11.38 18.30 -2.76
C THR A 107 12.54 17.80 -1.91
N GLU A 108 13.04 18.61 -0.98
CA GLU A 108 14.11 18.22 -0.04
C GLU A 108 13.69 17.03 0.83
N ARG A 109 12.46 17.05 1.37
CA ARG A 109 11.90 15.93 2.14
C ARG A 109 11.89 14.63 1.33
N PHE A 110 11.34 14.65 0.11
CA PHE A 110 11.26 13.45 -0.74
C PHE A 110 12.61 13.01 -1.30
N ALA A 111 13.57 13.93 -1.42
CA ALA A 111 14.94 13.62 -1.79
C ALA A 111 15.77 13.05 -0.64
N SER A 112 15.35 13.24 0.61
CA SER A 112 16.09 12.82 1.78
C SER A 112 16.30 11.31 1.85
N TRP A 113 17.37 10.91 2.50
CA TRP A 113 17.67 9.50 2.78
C TRP A 113 16.58 8.86 3.65
N GLU A 114 16.11 9.61 4.65
CA GLU A 114 15.05 9.23 5.58
C GLU A 114 13.77 8.83 4.85
N TRP A 115 13.37 9.65 3.86
CA TRP A 115 12.17 9.36 3.06
C TRP A 115 12.36 8.15 2.14
N LYS A 116 13.52 8.04 1.48
CA LYS A 116 13.77 6.99 0.47
C LYS A 116 13.99 5.61 1.06
N TYR A 117 14.64 5.54 2.22
CA TYR A 117 15.09 4.28 2.80
C TYR A 117 14.50 4.01 4.18
N GLY A 118 13.79 5.00 4.75
CA GLY A 118 13.18 4.93 6.06
C GLY A 118 14.18 4.78 7.20
N ARG A 119 13.64 4.71 8.39
CA ARG A 119 14.41 4.35 9.58
C ARG A 119 14.60 2.84 9.59
N LYS A 120 15.82 2.36 9.47
CA LYS A 120 16.11 0.95 9.71
C LYS A 120 15.94 0.65 11.19
N ILE A 121 14.92 -0.11 11.52
CA ILE A 121 14.75 -0.68 12.84
C ILE A 121 15.63 -1.93 12.87
N PRO A 122 16.56 -2.06 13.84
CA PRO A 122 17.23 -3.33 14.07
C PRO A 122 16.19 -4.31 14.65
N PHE A 123 15.50 -5.05 13.80
CA PHE A 123 14.54 -6.05 14.25
C PHE A 123 15.23 -7.39 14.53
N SER A 124 14.75 -8.09 15.53
CA SER A 124 15.21 -9.43 15.90
C SER A 124 14.32 -10.53 15.33
N ASP A 125 13.04 -10.23 15.15
CA ASP A 125 12.05 -11.18 14.68
C ASP A 125 11.14 -10.51 13.63
N GLU A 126 10.74 -11.29 12.61
CA GLU A 126 9.79 -10.86 11.59
C GLU A 126 8.86 -12.01 11.20
N ALA A 127 7.63 -11.66 10.85
CA ALA A 127 6.69 -12.55 10.18
C ALA A 127 5.87 -11.78 9.15
N ALA A 128 5.47 -12.47 8.09
CA ALA A 128 4.61 -11.91 7.06
C ALA A 128 3.53 -12.90 6.66
N ALA A 129 2.32 -12.40 6.48
CA ALA A 129 1.20 -13.20 6.00
C ALA A 129 0.25 -12.36 5.13
N ARG A 130 -0.51 -13.07 4.28
CA ARG A 130 -1.57 -12.47 3.50
C ARG A 130 -2.93 -12.93 4.01
N PHE A 131 -3.76 -11.95 4.31
CA PHE A 131 -5.12 -12.12 4.83
C PHE A 131 -6.15 -11.67 3.80
N THR A 132 -7.43 -11.81 4.12
CA THR A 132 -8.53 -11.35 3.25
C THR A 132 -8.59 -9.84 3.11
N TRP A 133 -8.14 -9.10 4.13
CA TRP A 133 -8.12 -7.64 4.20
C TRP A 133 -6.82 -7.01 3.69
N GLY A 134 -5.75 -7.80 3.48
CA GLY A 134 -4.47 -7.28 2.99
C GLY A 134 -3.29 -8.19 3.31
N GLU A 135 -2.10 -7.75 2.96
CA GLU A 135 -0.82 -8.35 3.37
C GLU A 135 -0.28 -7.58 4.58
N ALA A 136 0.27 -8.27 5.55
CA ALA A 136 0.96 -7.64 6.66
C ALA A 136 2.31 -8.31 6.91
N GLN A 137 3.33 -7.47 7.15
CA GLN A 137 4.65 -7.87 7.63
C GLN A 137 4.89 -7.18 8.97
N VAL A 138 5.05 -7.98 10.01
CA VAL A 138 5.32 -7.52 11.37
C VAL A 138 6.81 -7.67 11.64
N LEU A 139 7.45 -6.60 12.09
CA LEU A 139 8.85 -6.57 12.50
C LEU A 139 8.92 -6.09 13.95
N VAL A 140 9.68 -6.77 14.79
CA VAL A 140 9.88 -6.37 16.19
C VAL A 140 11.35 -6.39 16.55
N HIS A 141 11.76 -5.41 17.35
CA HIS A 141 13.03 -5.42 18.05
C HIS A 141 12.78 -5.81 19.51
N VAL A 142 13.25 -7.00 19.89
CA VAL A 142 13.09 -7.51 21.25
C VAL A 142 14.42 -7.45 21.98
N GLU A 143 14.42 -6.82 23.15
CA GLU A 143 15.59 -6.72 24.03
C GLU A 143 15.14 -7.02 25.45
N GLU A 144 15.89 -7.86 26.17
CA GLU A 144 15.57 -8.28 27.54
C GLU A 144 14.12 -8.81 27.71
N GLY A 145 13.60 -9.50 26.68
CA GLY A 145 12.25 -10.06 26.70
C GLY A 145 11.11 -9.01 26.56
N ARG A 146 11.43 -7.80 26.08
CA ARG A 146 10.46 -6.73 25.76
C ARG A 146 10.62 -6.22 24.35
N VAL A 147 9.52 -5.91 23.72
CA VAL A 147 9.50 -5.21 22.44
C VAL A 147 9.90 -3.75 22.66
N GLN A 148 11.07 -3.38 22.19
CA GLN A 148 11.56 -2.00 22.21
C GLN A 148 10.93 -1.17 21.09
N GLU A 149 10.77 -1.77 19.92
CA GLU A 149 10.17 -1.15 18.76
C GLU A 149 9.43 -2.21 17.93
N GLY A 150 8.22 -1.89 17.47
CA GLY A 150 7.44 -2.70 16.56
C GLY A 150 7.04 -1.91 15.32
N LYS A 151 7.06 -2.55 14.15
CA LYS A 151 6.64 -1.95 12.89
C LYS A 151 5.80 -2.94 12.10
N ILE A 152 4.72 -2.43 11.48
CA ILE A 152 3.87 -3.23 10.59
C ILE A 152 3.82 -2.56 9.21
N TRP A 153 4.26 -3.29 8.19
CA TRP A 153 4.06 -2.92 6.80
C TRP A 153 2.83 -3.63 6.27
N SER A 154 1.89 -2.89 5.69
CA SER A 154 0.64 -3.47 5.19
C SER A 154 0.09 -2.69 4.00
N ASP A 155 -0.65 -3.39 3.13
CA ASP A 155 -1.50 -2.81 2.09
C ASP A 155 -2.98 -2.72 2.52
N ALA A 156 -3.26 -2.83 3.83
CA ALA A 156 -4.60 -2.64 4.40
C ALA A 156 -5.10 -1.20 4.19
N LEU A 157 -6.39 -1.06 3.96
CA LEU A 157 -7.02 0.26 3.78
C LEU A 157 -7.12 1.05 5.09
N ASP A 158 -7.28 0.36 6.21
CA ASP A 158 -7.38 0.97 7.55
C ASP A 158 -5.99 1.14 8.17
N THR A 159 -5.31 2.20 7.74
CA THR A 159 -3.96 2.52 8.23
C THR A 159 -3.94 2.97 9.68
N ASP A 160 -5.02 3.56 10.18
CA ASP A 160 -5.13 4.01 11.57
C ASP A 160 -5.22 2.80 12.50
N PHE A 161 -5.94 1.74 12.11
CA PHE A 161 -5.98 0.50 12.88
C PHE A 161 -4.63 -0.21 12.87
N ILE A 162 -3.93 -0.27 11.73
CA ILE A 162 -2.54 -0.80 11.67
C ILE A 162 -1.63 -0.04 12.62
N LYS A 163 -1.73 1.28 12.66
CA LYS A 163 -0.97 2.13 13.58
C LYS A 163 -1.29 1.84 15.05
N ALA A 164 -2.56 1.66 15.38
CA ALA A 164 -2.98 1.28 16.73
C ALA A 164 -2.38 -0.08 17.16
N VAL A 165 -2.28 -1.04 16.23
CA VAL A 165 -1.61 -2.32 16.50
C VAL A 165 -0.10 -2.13 16.70
N GLU A 166 0.58 -1.30 15.90
CA GLU A 166 2.01 -0.98 16.15
C GLU A 166 2.23 -0.42 17.56
N ASP A 167 1.35 0.49 17.99
CA ASP A 167 1.49 1.17 19.27
C ASP A 167 1.34 0.21 20.47
N ILE A 168 0.49 -0.82 20.37
CA ILE A 168 0.37 -1.82 21.45
C ILE A 168 1.53 -2.82 21.49
N LEU A 169 2.29 -3.00 20.40
CA LEU A 169 3.46 -3.87 20.39
C LEU A 169 4.60 -3.27 21.22
N THR A 170 4.79 -1.96 21.14
CA THR A 170 5.88 -1.28 21.84
C THR A 170 5.74 -1.38 23.37
N GLY A 171 6.80 -1.79 24.04
CA GLY A 171 6.86 -2.01 25.48
C GLY A 171 6.18 -3.30 25.97
N MET A 172 5.62 -4.12 25.08
CA MET A 172 5.00 -5.39 25.40
C MET A 172 6.06 -6.41 25.86
N ILE A 173 5.73 -7.20 26.87
CA ILE A 173 6.54 -8.38 27.22
C ILE A 173 6.40 -9.40 26.08
N TRP A 174 7.53 -9.92 25.58
CA TRP A 174 7.56 -10.83 24.44
C TRP A 174 7.13 -12.23 24.86
N ASN A 175 5.84 -12.43 25.04
CA ASN A 175 5.22 -13.74 25.26
C ASN A 175 3.74 -13.74 24.84
N ARG A 176 3.22 -14.93 24.51
CA ARG A 176 1.86 -15.16 24.00
C ARG A 176 0.76 -14.58 24.91
N LYS A 177 0.93 -14.64 26.23
CA LYS A 177 -0.08 -14.12 27.16
C LYS A 177 -0.16 -12.60 27.09
N ALA A 178 0.99 -11.91 27.14
CA ALA A 178 1.01 -10.45 27.04
C ALA A 178 0.51 -9.97 25.67
N ALA A 179 0.80 -10.69 24.59
CA ALA A 179 0.23 -10.42 23.28
C ALA A 179 -1.29 -10.53 23.32
N ALA A 180 -1.84 -11.64 23.77
CA ALA A 180 -3.29 -11.83 23.87
C ALA A 180 -3.97 -10.71 24.70
N ASP A 181 -3.39 -10.35 25.87
CA ASP A 181 -3.92 -9.30 26.72
C ASP A 181 -3.92 -7.91 26.03
N ARG A 182 -2.83 -7.59 25.29
CA ARG A 182 -2.71 -6.32 24.55
C ARG A 182 -3.67 -6.23 23.37
N PHE A 183 -3.75 -7.29 22.55
CA PHE A 183 -4.67 -7.34 21.43
C PHE A 183 -6.14 -7.32 21.89
N ALA A 184 -6.48 -8.01 22.99
CA ALA A 184 -7.84 -7.97 23.54
C ALA A 184 -8.27 -6.57 24.03
N ALA A 185 -7.33 -5.70 24.37
CA ALA A 185 -7.61 -4.33 24.77
C ALA A 185 -7.85 -3.36 23.59
N LEU A 186 -7.57 -3.77 22.35
CA LEU A 186 -7.85 -2.95 21.17
C LEU A 186 -9.35 -2.85 20.92
N SER A 187 -9.82 -1.63 20.75
CA SER A 187 -11.20 -1.37 20.33
C SER A 187 -11.36 -1.62 18.83
N CYS A 188 -12.33 -2.46 18.48
CA CYS A 188 -12.70 -2.73 17.09
C CYS A 188 -14.09 -2.13 16.81
N GLY A 189 -14.17 -1.21 15.87
CA GLY A 189 -15.44 -0.56 15.47
C GLY A 189 -16.14 -1.28 14.31
N THR A 190 -15.45 -2.19 13.63
CA THR A 190 -15.96 -2.90 12.45
C THR A 190 -15.60 -4.38 12.47
N PRO A 191 -16.38 -5.24 11.77
CA PRO A 191 -16.03 -6.65 11.62
C PRO A 191 -14.66 -6.87 10.93
N VAL A 192 -14.25 -5.96 10.07
CA VAL A 192 -12.93 -6.03 9.39
C VAL A 192 -11.82 -5.79 10.39
N GLN A 193 -11.94 -4.79 11.27
CA GLN A 193 -10.97 -4.55 12.34
C GLN A 193 -10.86 -5.73 13.31
N GLU A 194 -11.99 -6.39 13.59
CA GLU A 194 -11.99 -7.59 14.43
C GLU A 194 -11.21 -8.74 13.78
N ALA A 195 -11.39 -8.94 12.46
CA ALA A 195 -10.60 -9.92 11.70
C ALA A 195 -9.11 -9.53 11.67
N MET A 196 -8.78 -8.26 11.42
CA MET A 196 -7.41 -7.76 11.45
C MET A 196 -6.75 -7.97 12.82
N ARG A 197 -7.47 -7.69 13.90
CA ARG A 197 -7.02 -7.90 15.27
C ARG A 197 -6.64 -9.36 15.52
N GLN A 198 -7.54 -10.28 15.15
CA GLN A 198 -7.31 -11.71 15.35
C GLN A 198 -6.13 -12.22 14.50
N ASP A 199 -6.13 -11.91 13.21
CA ASP A 199 -5.10 -12.36 12.27
C ASP A 199 -3.70 -11.83 12.67
N LEU A 200 -3.60 -10.56 13.09
CA LEU A 200 -2.33 -9.97 13.54
C LEU A 200 -1.89 -10.53 14.90
N GLN A 201 -2.84 -10.80 15.81
CA GLN A 201 -2.54 -11.48 17.08
C GLN A 201 -1.94 -12.87 16.83
N ASP A 202 -2.56 -13.65 15.96
CA ASP A 202 -2.10 -14.99 15.63
C ASP A 202 -0.71 -14.94 14.97
N LEU A 203 -0.51 -14.02 14.01
CA LEU A 203 0.78 -13.80 13.37
C LEU A 203 1.89 -13.45 14.38
N VAL A 204 1.62 -12.54 15.31
CA VAL A 204 2.56 -12.16 16.38
C VAL A 204 2.82 -13.34 17.34
N CYS A 205 1.79 -14.11 17.68
CA CYS A 205 1.94 -15.28 18.53
C CYS A 205 2.77 -16.40 17.88
N ASP A 206 2.70 -16.53 16.56
CA ASP A 206 3.49 -17.53 15.81
C ASP A 206 4.98 -17.20 15.75
N MET A 207 5.36 -15.93 16.00
CA MET A 207 6.76 -15.49 16.12
C MET A 207 7.39 -15.85 17.47
N MET A 208 6.59 -16.24 18.47
CA MET A 208 6.99 -16.59 19.84
C MET A 208 7.04 -18.11 20.00
#